data_877301ce17fdb2708c9250ce428e632e
#
_entry.id   877301ce17fdb2708c9250ce428e632e
#
_cell.length_a   1.000
_cell.length_b   1.000
_cell.length_c   1.000
_cell.angle_alpha   90.00
_cell.angle_beta   90.00
_cell.angle_gamma   90.00
#
_symmetry.space_group_name_H-M   'P 1'
#
loop_
_entity.id
_entity.type
_entity.pdbx_description
1 polymer ?
#
loop_
_entity_poly.entity_id
_entity_poly.type
_entity_poly.pdbx_seq_one_letter_code
_entity_poly.pdbx_strand_id
1 'polypeptide(L)'
;NSETTNTTTSETNTITIDTTTSTRSLYDVSYQAYINGNILSVIIKSSLKEGSNPQRVIVQTYNYNLATKQSIELSDIIGPYGLTEDEINAQIKEVTQEASAQEEVLASAGYETYKRDLENPIYQIENIHTFFLGANGELYIIFAYGNNYYTSEMDIIKMNTYPEIGNS
;
A
#
# COMPACT_ATOMS: atom_id res chain seq x y z
N ASN A 1 57.87 30.63 -29.73
CA ASN A 1 56.47 31.00 -29.48
C ASN A 1 55.58 29.80 -29.81
N SER A 2 55.25 29.07 -28.76
CA SER A 2 54.31 27.94 -28.87
C SER A 2 52.97 28.43 -28.31
N GLU A 3 51.98 28.54 -29.14
CA GLU A 3 50.59 28.74 -28.73
C GLU A 3 49.97 27.40 -28.32
N THR A 4 49.60 27.29 -27.08
CA THR A 4 48.87 26.16 -26.56
C THR A 4 47.38 26.44 -26.71
N THR A 5 46.75 25.83 -27.70
CA THR A 5 45.30 25.86 -27.85
C THR A 5 44.67 24.86 -26.89
N ASN A 6 44.02 25.39 -25.87
CA ASN A 6 43.14 24.59 -24.98
C ASN A 6 41.84 24.28 -25.72
N THR A 7 41.70 23.04 -26.18
CA THR A 7 40.42 22.53 -26.74
C THR A 7 39.59 22.00 -25.55
N THR A 8 38.61 22.78 -25.12
CA THR A 8 37.61 22.32 -24.17
C THR A 8 36.60 21.41 -24.92
N THR A 9 36.76 20.12 -24.76
CA THR A 9 35.75 19.15 -25.28
C THR A 9 34.60 19.13 -24.31
N SER A 10 33.47 19.76 -24.66
CA SER A 10 32.22 19.58 -23.95
C SER A 10 31.63 18.24 -24.37
N GLU A 11 31.74 17.25 -23.50
CA GLU A 11 31.01 15.99 -23.68
C GLU A 11 29.52 16.26 -23.46
N THR A 12 28.78 16.35 -24.55
CA THR A 12 27.32 16.35 -24.53
C THR A 12 26.89 14.91 -24.30
N ASN A 13 26.54 14.57 -23.06
CA ASN A 13 25.89 13.30 -22.76
C ASN A 13 24.50 13.26 -23.41
N THR A 14 24.44 12.80 -24.65
CA THR A 14 23.18 12.52 -25.31
C THR A 14 22.64 11.23 -24.72
N ILE A 15 21.65 11.33 -23.82
CA ILE A 15 20.86 10.18 -23.39
C ILE A 15 19.98 9.78 -24.58
N THR A 16 20.42 8.80 -25.33
CA THR A 16 19.57 8.17 -26.34
C THR A 16 18.54 7.32 -25.62
N ILE A 17 17.32 7.84 -25.50
CA ILE A 17 16.18 7.02 -25.04
C ILE A 17 15.89 6.08 -26.20
N ASP A 18 16.29 4.82 -26.05
CA ASP A 18 15.94 3.76 -26.97
C ASP A 18 14.42 3.54 -26.88
N THR A 19 13.67 3.99 -27.88
CA THR A 19 12.22 3.84 -27.99
C THR A 19 11.82 2.50 -28.55
N THR A 20 12.75 1.57 -28.74
CA THR A 20 12.39 0.17 -28.98
C THR A 20 11.63 -0.31 -27.74
N THR A 21 10.44 -0.87 -27.95
CA THR A 21 9.56 -1.45 -26.93
C THR A 21 10.39 -2.18 -25.88
N SER A 22 10.61 -1.52 -24.77
CA SER A 22 11.47 -2.03 -23.70
C SER A 22 10.82 -3.29 -23.14
N THR A 23 11.42 -4.44 -23.42
CA THR A 23 11.09 -5.71 -22.80
C THR A 23 11.63 -5.80 -21.36
N ARG A 24 12.16 -4.69 -20.84
CA ARG A 24 12.70 -4.64 -19.49
C ARG A 24 11.57 -4.62 -18.48
N SER A 25 11.65 -5.55 -17.53
CA SER A 25 10.85 -5.52 -16.31
C SER A 25 11.63 -4.81 -15.22
N LEU A 26 10.97 -3.89 -14.52
CA LEU A 26 11.49 -3.26 -13.31
C LEU A 26 10.72 -3.83 -12.11
N TYR A 27 11.46 -4.37 -11.17
CA TYR A 27 10.93 -4.85 -9.91
C TYR A 27 11.60 -4.12 -8.76
N ASP A 28 10.81 -3.36 -8.03
CA ASP A 28 11.25 -2.62 -6.85
C ASP A 28 10.57 -3.17 -5.61
N VAL A 29 11.33 -3.39 -4.55
CA VAL A 29 10.83 -3.90 -3.27
C VAL A 29 11.31 -2.99 -2.16
N SER A 30 10.38 -2.50 -1.37
CA SER A 30 10.65 -1.74 -0.16
C SER A 30 9.93 -2.37 1.03
N TYR A 31 10.42 -2.10 2.23
CA TYR A 31 9.75 -2.54 3.46
C TYR A 31 9.78 -1.46 4.53
N GLN A 32 8.82 -1.55 5.43
CA GLN A 32 8.77 -0.81 6.67
C GLN A 32 8.48 -1.79 7.81
N ALA A 33 9.04 -1.53 8.98
CA ALA A 33 8.82 -2.35 10.17
C ALA A 33 8.57 -1.44 11.38
N TYR A 34 7.58 -1.84 12.19
CA TYR A 34 7.19 -1.16 13.41
C TYR A 34 7.15 -2.16 14.56
N ILE A 35 7.57 -1.71 15.74
CA ILE A 35 7.50 -2.51 16.97
C ILE A 35 6.66 -1.73 17.98
N ASN A 36 5.56 -2.35 18.42
CA ASN A 36 4.66 -1.84 19.44
C ASN A 36 4.58 -2.85 20.59
N GLY A 37 5.26 -2.58 21.70
CA GLY A 37 5.44 -3.56 22.76
C GLY A 37 6.06 -4.86 22.25
N ASN A 38 5.33 -5.95 22.30
CA ASN A 38 5.76 -7.25 21.78
C ASN A 38 5.29 -7.54 20.35
N ILE A 39 4.63 -6.60 19.67
CA ILE A 39 4.13 -6.80 18.32
C ILE A 39 5.09 -6.18 17.31
N LEU A 40 5.60 -7.02 16.42
CA LEU A 40 6.33 -6.60 15.23
C LEU A 40 5.37 -6.62 14.04
N SER A 41 5.23 -5.50 13.36
CA SER A 41 4.51 -5.40 12.08
C SER A 41 5.49 -5.06 10.96
N VAL A 42 5.49 -5.84 9.89
CA VAL A 42 6.32 -5.62 8.70
C VAL A 42 5.42 -5.46 7.49
N ILE A 43 5.64 -4.40 6.73
CA ILE A 43 4.94 -4.13 5.47
C ILE A 43 5.96 -4.24 4.36
N ILE A 44 5.67 -5.06 3.35
CA ILE A 44 6.48 -5.19 2.13
C ILE A 44 5.66 -4.67 0.97
N LYS A 45 6.19 -3.67 0.27
CA LYS A 45 5.61 -3.13 -0.95
C LYS A 45 6.49 -3.51 -2.13
N SER A 46 5.91 -4.21 -3.08
CA SER A 46 6.55 -4.61 -4.33
C SER A 46 5.90 -3.88 -5.50
N SER A 47 6.70 -3.25 -6.34
CA SER A 47 6.25 -2.58 -7.57
C SER A 47 6.83 -3.30 -8.76
N LEU A 48 5.96 -3.76 -9.66
CA LEU A 48 6.34 -4.46 -10.89
C LEU A 48 5.88 -3.64 -12.11
N LYS A 49 6.83 -3.32 -12.99
CA LYS A 49 6.58 -2.70 -14.27
C LYS A 49 7.14 -3.62 -15.36
N GLU A 50 6.28 -4.12 -16.24
CA GLU A 50 6.64 -5.03 -17.33
C GLU A 50 6.39 -4.35 -18.67
N GLY A 51 7.43 -3.94 -19.34
CA GLY A 51 7.36 -3.28 -20.64
C GLY A 51 6.41 -2.07 -20.64
N SER A 52 5.40 -2.09 -21.50
CA SER A 52 4.36 -1.06 -21.63
C SER A 52 3.16 -1.27 -20.70
N ASN A 53 3.08 -2.41 -20.00
CA ASN A 53 1.95 -2.69 -19.09
C ASN A 53 1.87 -1.65 -17.97
N PRO A 54 0.68 -1.38 -17.42
CA PRO A 54 0.54 -0.58 -16.21
C PRO A 54 1.37 -1.15 -15.04
N GLN A 55 1.83 -0.27 -14.16
CA GLN A 55 2.55 -0.69 -12.97
C GLN A 55 1.60 -1.42 -12.02
N ARG A 56 2.05 -2.58 -11.53
CA ARG A 56 1.35 -3.34 -10.49
C ARG A 56 2.04 -3.13 -9.15
N VAL A 57 1.26 -2.85 -8.12
CA VAL A 57 1.73 -2.77 -6.74
C VAL A 57 1.11 -3.91 -5.93
N ILE A 58 1.97 -4.61 -5.21
CA ILE A 58 1.58 -5.69 -4.28
C ILE A 58 2.03 -5.26 -2.89
N VAL A 59 1.12 -5.33 -1.93
CA VAL A 59 1.43 -5.09 -0.52
C VAL A 59 1.19 -6.37 0.26
N GLN A 60 2.16 -6.74 1.07
CA GLN A 60 2.09 -7.86 2.00
C GLN A 60 2.41 -7.36 3.40
N THR A 61 1.73 -7.88 4.38
CA THR A 61 1.98 -7.57 5.79
C THR A 61 2.23 -8.83 6.59
N TYR A 62 3.09 -8.71 7.56
CA TYR A 62 3.42 -9.78 8.50
C TYR A 62 3.39 -9.21 9.91
N ASN A 63 2.57 -9.80 10.77
CA ASN A 63 2.44 -9.39 12.15
C ASN A 63 2.86 -10.57 13.05
N TYR A 64 3.70 -10.29 14.02
CA TYR A 64 4.33 -11.33 14.84
C TYR A 64 4.45 -10.89 16.30
N ASN A 65 4.07 -11.77 17.21
CA ASN A 65 4.27 -11.55 18.63
C ASN A 65 5.64 -12.07 19.06
N LEU A 66 6.53 -11.17 19.44
CA LEU A 66 7.91 -11.46 19.83
C LEU A 66 8.00 -12.25 21.14
N ALA A 67 7.02 -12.12 22.04
CA ALA A 67 7.00 -12.83 23.30
C ALA A 67 6.52 -14.28 23.14
N THR A 68 5.43 -14.49 22.41
CA THR A 68 4.85 -15.83 22.18
C THR A 68 5.51 -16.56 20.99
N LYS A 69 6.24 -15.83 20.14
CA LYS A 69 6.86 -16.32 18.91
C LYS A 69 5.85 -16.90 17.91
N GLN A 70 4.72 -16.24 17.79
CA GLN A 70 3.62 -16.65 16.90
C GLN A 70 3.21 -15.51 15.98
N SER A 71 2.70 -15.86 14.80
CA SER A 71 1.99 -14.92 13.92
C SER A 71 0.75 -14.39 14.62
N ILE A 72 0.38 -13.18 14.30
CA ILE A 72 -0.81 -12.50 14.82
C ILE A 72 -1.80 -12.33 13.68
N GLU A 73 -3.02 -12.77 13.89
CA GLU A 73 -4.17 -12.52 13.03
C GLU A 73 -4.90 -11.25 13.52
N LEU A 74 -5.77 -10.69 12.67
CA LEU A 74 -6.52 -9.49 13.03
C LEU A 74 -7.41 -9.72 14.26
N SER A 75 -8.00 -10.89 14.39
CA SER A 75 -8.81 -11.31 15.55
C SER A 75 -8.06 -11.26 16.89
N ASP A 76 -6.73 -11.46 16.87
CA ASP A 76 -5.91 -11.40 18.08
C ASP A 76 -5.72 -9.97 18.58
N ILE A 77 -5.93 -8.98 17.70
CA ILE A 77 -5.74 -7.55 18.00
C ILE A 77 -7.05 -6.89 18.40
N ILE A 78 -8.15 -7.24 17.78
CA ILE A 78 -9.44 -6.54 17.92
C ILE A 78 -9.86 -6.41 19.39
N GLY A 79 -9.94 -7.53 20.12
CA GLY A 79 -10.39 -7.54 21.51
C GLY A 79 -9.52 -6.69 22.45
N PRO A 80 -8.18 -6.88 22.46
CA PRO A 80 -7.27 -6.08 23.31
C PRO A 80 -7.33 -4.59 23.07
N TYR A 81 -7.71 -4.16 21.86
CA TYR A 81 -7.78 -2.73 21.50
C TYR A 81 -9.20 -2.15 21.55
N GLY A 82 -10.12 -2.87 22.17
CA GLY A 82 -11.48 -2.40 22.42
C GLY A 82 -12.33 -2.26 21.16
N LEU A 83 -11.98 -2.98 20.08
CA LEU A 83 -12.74 -3.04 18.86
C LEU A 83 -13.60 -4.29 18.81
N THR A 84 -14.74 -4.16 18.15
CA THR A 84 -15.60 -5.28 17.76
C THR A 84 -15.57 -5.48 16.25
N GLU A 85 -15.94 -6.66 15.78
CA GLU A 85 -16.05 -6.95 14.35
C GLU A 85 -17.06 -6.01 13.66
N ASP A 86 -18.17 -5.72 14.31
CA ASP A 86 -19.19 -4.80 13.80
C ASP A 86 -18.66 -3.37 13.64
N GLU A 87 -17.86 -2.89 14.59
CA GLU A 87 -17.26 -1.57 14.52
C GLU A 87 -16.23 -1.48 13.39
N ILE A 88 -15.43 -2.52 13.19
CA ILE A 88 -14.49 -2.57 12.07
C ILE A 88 -15.22 -2.58 10.74
N ASN A 89 -16.22 -3.46 10.59
CA ASN A 89 -17.02 -3.52 9.37
C ASN A 89 -17.74 -2.18 9.10
N ALA A 90 -18.24 -1.51 10.12
CA ALA A 90 -18.88 -0.20 9.99
C ALA A 90 -17.89 0.88 9.50
N GLN A 91 -16.70 0.94 10.09
CA GLN A 91 -15.66 1.89 9.67
C GLN A 91 -15.16 1.64 8.25
N ILE A 92 -14.95 0.38 7.87
CA ILE A 92 -14.60 0.00 6.49
C ILE A 92 -15.68 0.46 5.52
N LYS A 93 -16.93 0.18 5.84
CA LYS A 93 -18.07 0.57 5.00
C LYS A 93 -18.17 2.08 4.83
N GLU A 94 -18.02 2.86 5.88
CA GLU A 94 -18.03 4.32 5.83
C GLU A 94 -16.95 4.85 4.88
N VAL A 95 -15.68 4.45 5.09
CA VAL A 95 -14.56 4.93 4.26
C VAL A 95 -14.70 4.49 2.81
N THR A 96 -15.11 3.25 2.55
CA THR A 96 -15.25 2.75 1.18
C THR A 96 -16.43 3.39 0.44
N GLN A 97 -17.51 3.72 1.14
CA GLN A 97 -18.63 4.47 0.58
C GLN A 97 -18.24 5.90 0.21
N GLU A 98 -17.51 6.61 1.08
CA GLU A 98 -16.99 7.93 0.78
C GLU A 98 -16.04 7.92 -0.42
N ALA A 99 -15.12 6.96 -0.48
CA ALA A 99 -14.21 6.79 -1.60
C ALA A 99 -14.95 6.51 -2.91
N SER A 100 -15.99 5.66 -2.88
CA SER A 100 -16.84 5.36 -4.04
C SER A 100 -17.61 6.61 -4.51
N ALA A 101 -18.11 7.42 -3.60
CA ALA A 101 -18.78 8.65 -3.96
C ALA A 101 -17.82 9.66 -4.63
N GLN A 102 -16.57 9.75 -4.17
CA GLN A 102 -15.55 10.58 -4.80
C GLN A 102 -15.21 10.08 -6.21
N GLU A 103 -15.15 8.76 -6.42
CA GLU A 103 -14.94 8.16 -7.75
C GLU A 103 -16.04 8.53 -8.72
N GLU A 104 -17.30 8.50 -8.29
CA GLU A 104 -18.43 8.89 -9.14
C GLU A 104 -18.34 10.35 -9.59
N VAL A 105 -17.88 11.25 -8.71
CA VAL A 105 -17.64 12.66 -9.05
C VAL A 105 -16.53 12.77 -10.10
N LEU A 106 -15.41 12.09 -9.91
CA LEU A 106 -14.29 12.09 -10.84
C LEU A 106 -14.69 11.47 -12.19
N ALA A 107 -15.40 10.35 -12.20
CA ALA A 107 -15.89 9.71 -13.41
C ALA A 107 -16.86 10.63 -14.19
N SER A 108 -17.71 11.37 -13.48
CA SER A 108 -18.62 12.36 -14.07
C SER A 108 -17.86 13.53 -14.72
N ALA A 109 -16.66 13.85 -14.22
CA ALA A 109 -15.74 14.82 -14.78
C ALA A 109 -14.89 14.30 -15.93
N GLY A 110 -15.05 13.01 -16.32
CA GLY A 110 -14.36 12.39 -17.45
C GLY A 110 -13.03 11.71 -17.09
N TYR A 111 -12.72 11.53 -15.81
CA TYR A 111 -11.53 10.78 -15.39
C TYR A 111 -11.82 9.27 -15.39
N GLU A 112 -10.82 8.49 -15.78
CA GLU A 112 -10.85 7.04 -15.55
C GLU A 112 -10.62 6.77 -14.07
N THR A 113 -11.54 6.08 -13.44
CA THR A 113 -11.49 5.73 -12.02
C THR A 113 -11.66 4.24 -11.82
N TYR A 114 -11.07 3.72 -10.75
CA TYR A 114 -11.36 2.37 -10.30
C TYR A 114 -12.75 2.34 -9.66
N LYS A 115 -13.62 1.45 -10.13
CA LYS A 115 -14.95 1.29 -9.55
C LYS A 115 -14.94 0.20 -8.48
N ARG A 116 -15.21 0.60 -7.23
CA ARG A 116 -15.31 -0.33 -6.09
C ARG A 116 -16.61 -1.11 -6.14
N ASP A 117 -16.51 -2.40 -5.90
CA ASP A 117 -17.65 -3.25 -5.61
C ASP A 117 -17.83 -3.31 -4.08
N LEU A 118 -18.70 -2.47 -3.53
CA LEU A 118 -18.92 -2.34 -2.10
C LEU A 118 -19.53 -3.60 -1.44
N GLU A 119 -20.09 -4.47 -2.24
CA GLU A 119 -20.64 -5.77 -1.77
C GLU A 119 -19.60 -6.90 -1.83
N ASN A 120 -18.38 -6.59 -2.23
CA ASN A 120 -17.31 -7.57 -2.33
C ASN A 120 -16.96 -8.13 -0.93
N PRO A 121 -16.94 -9.46 -0.76
CA PRO A 121 -16.60 -10.09 0.52
C PRO A 121 -15.23 -9.70 1.11
N ILE A 122 -14.30 -9.15 0.31
CA ILE A 122 -13.00 -8.69 0.80
C ILE A 122 -13.12 -7.62 1.89
N TYR A 123 -14.23 -6.88 1.94
CA TYR A 123 -14.49 -5.86 2.95
C TYR A 123 -15.01 -6.41 4.28
N GLN A 124 -15.29 -7.70 4.36
CA GLN A 124 -15.72 -8.33 5.61
C GLN A 124 -14.50 -8.76 6.41
N ILE A 125 -14.58 -8.57 7.73
CA ILE A 125 -13.46 -8.76 8.65
C ILE A 125 -12.83 -10.16 8.54
N GLU A 126 -13.61 -11.19 8.34
CA GLU A 126 -13.14 -12.56 8.21
C GLU A 126 -12.27 -12.81 6.98
N ASN A 127 -12.30 -11.89 6.01
CA ASN A 127 -11.52 -11.96 4.77
C ASN A 127 -10.34 -10.97 4.76
N ILE A 128 -10.12 -10.23 5.85
CA ILE A 128 -9.03 -9.26 5.93
C ILE A 128 -7.74 -9.96 6.36
N HIS A 129 -6.79 -10.03 5.43
CA HIS A 129 -5.48 -10.63 5.67
C HIS A 129 -4.33 -9.62 5.66
N THR A 130 -4.60 -8.36 5.27
CA THR A 130 -3.57 -7.34 5.11
C THR A 130 -3.82 -6.20 6.08
N PHE A 131 -3.12 -6.23 7.21
CA PHE A 131 -3.18 -5.19 8.24
C PHE A 131 -1.81 -5.00 8.88
N PHE A 132 -1.59 -3.87 9.54
CA PHE A 132 -0.38 -3.61 10.32
C PHE A 132 -0.64 -2.61 11.43
N LEU A 133 0.24 -2.60 12.43
CA LEU A 133 0.31 -1.53 13.42
C LEU A 133 1.36 -0.50 12.99
N GLY A 134 0.99 0.76 12.95
CA GLY A 134 1.87 1.89 12.64
C GLY A 134 2.84 2.22 13.78
N ALA A 135 3.55 3.35 13.65
CA ALA A 135 4.62 3.75 14.58
C ALA A 135 4.15 3.95 16.03
N ASN A 136 2.91 4.40 16.22
CA ASN A 136 2.32 4.63 17.55
C ASN A 136 1.25 3.57 17.90
N GLY A 137 1.29 2.42 17.22
CA GLY A 137 0.34 1.34 17.43
C GLY A 137 -1.01 1.51 16.72
N GLU A 138 -1.16 2.48 15.83
CA GLU A 138 -2.39 2.64 15.07
C GLU A 138 -2.64 1.41 14.19
N LEU A 139 -3.85 0.90 14.21
CA LEU A 139 -4.25 -0.20 13.34
C LEU A 139 -4.63 0.32 11.94
N TYR A 140 -3.99 -0.23 10.93
CA TYR A 140 -4.29 0.03 9.52
C TYR A 140 -4.70 -1.27 8.83
N ILE A 141 -5.75 -1.19 8.03
CA ILE A 141 -6.19 -2.27 7.13
C ILE A 141 -5.92 -1.82 5.70
N ILE A 142 -5.40 -2.72 4.88
CA ILE A 142 -5.07 -2.42 3.49
C ILE A 142 -5.94 -3.28 2.57
N PHE A 143 -6.63 -2.63 1.65
CA PHE A 143 -7.29 -3.26 0.51
C PHE A 143 -6.50 -2.93 -0.75
N ALA A 144 -5.77 -3.91 -1.28
CA ALA A 144 -5.11 -3.80 -2.56
C ALA A 144 -6.07 -4.30 -3.64
N TYR A 145 -6.55 -3.41 -4.49
CA TYR A 145 -7.44 -3.74 -5.60
C TYR A 145 -6.63 -4.26 -6.78
N GLY A 146 -6.03 -5.42 -6.63
CA GLY A 146 -5.44 -6.13 -7.75
C GLY A 146 -6.55 -6.67 -8.65
N ASN A 147 -7.00 -5.90 -9.64
CA ASN A 147 -7.79 -6.48 -10.70
C ASN A 147 -6.88 -7.11 -11.75
N ASN A 148 -7.45 -7.76 -12.76
CA ASN A 148 -6.73 -8.40 -13.86
C ASN A 148 -5.94 -7.42 -14.76
N TYR A 149 -5.97 -6.12 -14.47
CA TYR A 149 -5.38 -5.05 -15.28
C TYR A 149 -4.19 -4.36 -14.62
N TYR A 150 -3.54 -4.98 -13.62
CA TYR A 150 -2.32 -4.46 -12.99
C TYR A 150 -2.50 -3.08 -12.36
N THR A 151 -3.51 -2.92 -11.52
CA THR A 151 -3.68 -1.64 -10.84
C THR A 151 -2.76 -1.50 -9.63
N SER A 152 -2.32 -0.28 -9.38
CA SER A 152 -1.61 0.12 -8.16
C SER A 152 -2.54 0.70 -7.11
N GLU A 153 -3.83 0.66 -7.34
CA GLU A 153 -4.81 1.25 -6.44
C GLU A 153 -4.99 0.41 -5.17
N MET A 154 -5.03 1.09 -4.06
CA MET A 154 -5.28 0.50 -2.76
C MET A 154 -5.94 1.52 -1.83
N ASP A 155 -6.76 1.02 -0.91
CA ASP A 155 -7.22 1.80 0.22
C ASP A 155 -6.42 1.39 1.46
N ILE A 156 -5.95 2.38 2.20
CA ILE A 156 -5.31 2.20 3.49
C ILE A 156 -6.21 2.88 4.52
N ILE A 157 -6.88 2.09 5.33
CA ILE A 157 -7.88 2.57 6.28
C ILE A 157 -7.28 2.53 7.68
N LYS A 158 -7.13 3.70 8.30
CA LYS A 158 -6.77 3.80 9.71
C LYS A 158 -8.03 3.55 10.55
N MET A 159 -7.96 2.54 11.42
CA MET A 159 -9.03 2.24 12.35
C MET A 159 -9.01 3.19 13.54
N ASN A 160 -10.18 3.64 13.96
CA ASN A 160 -10.34 4.36 15.22
C ASN A 160 -10.34 3.34 16.35
N THR A 161 -9.28 3.31 17.13
CA THR A 161 -9.12 2.42 18.28
C THR A 161 -9.21 3.23 19.58
N TYR A 162 -9.81 2.65 20.61
CA TYR A 162 -9.83 3.25 21.95
C TYR A 162 -9.62 2.16 23.01
N PRO A 163 -8.66 2.31 23.93
CA PRO A 163 -7.65 3.38 23.98
C PRO A 163 -6.65 3.32 22.82
N GLU A 164 -5.98 4.45 22.54
CA GLU A 164 -4.88 4.45 21.57
C GLU A 164 -3.82 3.42 22.00
N ILE A 165 -3.47 2.56 21.05
CA ILE A 165 -2.53 1.47 21.25
C ILE A 165 -1.14 2.05 21.52
N GLY A 166 -0.67 1.95 22.75
CA GLY A 166 0.69 2.36 23.10
C GLY A 166 0.83 3.43 24.18
N ASN A 167 -0.26 3.96 24.71
CA ASN A 167 -0.27 4.89 25.84
C ASN A 167 -0.75 4.22 27.12
N SER A 168 -0.09 3.12 27.54
CA SER A 168 -0.25 2.54 28.87
C SER A 168 1.09 2.49 29.58
#